data_c482eb0fbe43360974433a08b99ec734
#
_entry.id   c482eb0fbe43360974433a08b99ec734
#
_cell.length_a   1.000
_cell.length_b   1.000
_cell.length_c   1.000
_cell.angle_alpha   90.00
_cell.angle_beta   90.00
_cell.angle_gamma   90.00
#
_symmetry.space_group_name_H-M   'P 1'
#
loop_
_entity.id
_entity.type
_entity.pdbx_description
1 polymer ?
#
loop_
_entity_poly.entity_id
_entity_poly.type
_entity_poly.pdbx_seq_one_letter_code
_entity_poly.pdbx_strand_id
1 'polypeptide(L)'
;MRKSYERLERRTTLCRLVQAGGVMRFTTGLALVVIVIAGLLASCATAPATREDKAALVAEASSRWQQMRTADPALGALVQRGHGYALFPDVGKAGLGVGGAYGRGVVYERGQHIGYADLTQGTVGVQVGGQSFSELLVFEHKAALDRFKAGEFGFAAGASAVVLKSGVATTPNFIDGVAVIVQPIGGVMVEAAIGGQQFTYQAK
;
A
#
# COMPACT_ATOMS: atom_id res chain seq x y z
N MET A 1 15.54 -71.59 20.43
CA MET A 1 14.90 -70.37 20.94
C MET A 1 15.74 -69.05 20.78
N ARG A 2 17.02 -69.12 20.59
CA ARG A 2 17.87 -67.89 20.48
C ARG A 2 17.81 -67.15 19.14
N LYS A 3 17.54 -67.83 18.02
CA LYS A 3 17.48 -67.23 16.67
C LYS A 3 16.20 -66.45 16.33
N SER A 4 15.14 -66.60 17.14
CA SER A 4 13.86 -65.90 16.94
C SER A 4 13.86 -64.48 17.57
N TYR A 5 14.68 -64.27 18.58
CA TYR A 5 14.76 -62.95 19.26
C TYR A 5 15.57 -61.93 18.46
N GLU A 6 16.65 -62.35 17.82
CA GLU A 6 17.48 -61.41 16.98
C GLU A 6 16.75 -60.92 15.74
N ARG A 7 15.71 -61.60 15.28
CA ARG A 7 14.96 -61.18 14.08
C ARG A 7 13.89 -60.13 14.40
N LEU A 8 13.43 -60.05 15.63
CA LEU A 8 12.48 -59.02 16.09
C LEU A 8 13.16 -57.69 16.38
N GLU A 9 14.38 -57.68 16.92
CA GLU A 9 15.11 -56.42 17.19
C GLU A 9 15.54 -55.71 15.91
N ARG A 10 15.87 -56.43 14.84
CA ARG A 10 16.24 -55.80 13.56
C ARG A 10 15.07 -55.13 12.86
N ARG A 11 13.84 -55.59 13.08
CA ARG A 11 12.64 -54.97 12.48
C ARG A 11 12.23 -53.66 13.19
N THR A 12 12.44 -53.56 14.48
CA THR A 12 12.14 -52.32 15.23
C THR A 12 13.15 -51.22 15.01
N THR A 13 14.41 -51.56 14.75
CA THR A 13 15.45 -50.55 14.46
C THR A 13 15.32 -49.92 13.05
N LEU A 14 14.89 -50.72 12.05
CA LEU A 14 14.65 -50.22 10.70
C LEU A 14 13.40 -49.33 10.61
N CYS A 15 12.36 -49.59 11.42
CA CYS A 15 11.15 -48.80 11.41
C CYS A 15 11.37 -47.40 12.04
N ARG A 16 12.30 -47.28 13.01
CA ARG A 16 12.64 -45.99 13.64
C ARG A 16 13.51 -45.08 12.74
N LEU A 17 14.32 -45.63 11.86
CA LEU A 17 15.17 -44.85 10.93
C LEU A 17 14.39 -44.27 9.75
N VAL A 18 13.32 -44.91 9.32
CA VAL A 18 12.48 -44.42 8.22
C VAL A 18 11.57 -43.26 8.67
N GLN A 19 11.15 -43.24 9.96
CA GLN A 19 10.30 -42.17 10.47
C GLN A 19 11.04 -40.89 10.84
N ALA A 20 12.34 -40.95 11.14
CA ALA A 20 13.15 -39.74 11.45
C ALA A 20 13.56 -38.94 10.22
N GLY A 21 13.63 -39.56 9.04
CA GLY A 21 14.04 -38.90 7.81
C GLY A 21 12.92 -38.06 7.12
N GLY A 22 11.66 -38.39 7.39
CA GLY A 22 10.52 -37.69 6.75
C GLY A 22 10.14 -36.37 7.41
N VAL A 23 10.26 -36.28 8.72
CA VAL A 23 9.85 -35.10 9.48
C VAL A 23 10.88 -33.98 9.35
N MET A 24 12.18 -34.31 9.23
CA MET A 24 13.26 -33.32 9.15
C MET A 24 13.34 -32.61 7.78
N ARG A 25 12.81 -33.21 6.72
CA ARG A 25 12.75 -32.59 5.39
C ARG A 25 11.59 -31.63 5.22
N PHE A 26 10.50 -31.82 5.93
CA PHE A 26 9.35 -30.90 5.90
C PHE A 26 9.61 -29.63 6.69
N THR A 27 10.31 -29.71 7.83
CA THR A 27 10.64 -28.54 8.66
C THR A 27 11.67 -27.63 8.02
N THR A 28 12.66 -28.18 7.30
CA THR A 28 13.66 -27.37 6.55
C THR A 28 13.05 -26.65 5.35
N GLY A 29 12.10 -27.26 4.64
CA GLY A 29 11.38 -26.61 3.55
C GLY A 29 10.51 -25.44 4.03
N LEU A 30 9.79 -25.66 5.12
CA LEU A 30 8.91 -24.63 5.70
C LEU A 30 9.74 -23.45 6.28
N ALA A 31 10.87 -23.73 6.93
CA ALA A 31 11.78 -22.72 7.45
C ALA A 31 12.41 -21.87 6.31
N LEU A 32 12.76 -22.48 5.20
CA LEU A 32 13.30 -21.76 4.03
C LEU A 32 12.24 -20.85 3.39
N VAL A 33 11.00 -21.32 3.27
CA VAL A 33 9.87 -20.50 2.76
C VAL A 33 9.59 -19.31 3.68
N VAL A 34 9.60 -19.52 5.00
CA VAL A 34 9.40 -18.44 5.97
C VAL A 34 10.52 -17.40 5.92
N ILE A 35 11.79 -17.84 5.76
CA ILE A 35 12.95 -16.93 5.63
C ILE A 35 12.87 -16.14 4.32
N VAL A 36 12.46 -16.75 3.21
CA VAL A 36 12.28 -16.04 1.93
C VAL A 36 11.15 -15.02 2.01
N ILE A 37 10.02 -15.37 2.65
CA ILE A 37 8.90 -14.44 2.86
C ILE A 37 9.30 -13.30 3.79
N ALA A 38 10.05 -13.59 4.86
CA ALA A 38 10.56 -12.56 5.77
C ALA A 38 11.58 -11.63 5.09
N GLY A 39 12.42 -12.15 4.19
CA GLY A 39 13.35 -11.36 3.39
C GLY A 39 12.68 -10.44 2.37
N LEU A 40 11.54 -10.86 1.80
CA LEU A 40 10.75 -10.04 0.89
C LEU A 40 10.00 -8.91 1.60
N LEU A 41 9.66 -9.09 2.88
CA LEU A 41 9.01 -8.05 3.70
C LEU A 41 9.99 -6.96 4.19
N ALA A 42 11.29 -7.24 4.24
CA ALA A 42 12.31 -6.27 4.64
C ALA A 42 12.68 -5.26 3.53
N SER A 43 12.15 -5.41 2.31
CA SER A 43 12.43 -4.52 1.17
C SER A 43 11.46 -3.35 1.03
N CYS A 44 10.61 -3.07 2.01
CA CYS A 44 9.80 -1.86 2.02
C CYS A 44 10.68 -0.66 2.41
N ALA A 45 11.46 -0.14 1.45
CA ALA A 45 12.13 1.15 1.58
C ALA A 45 11.05 2.23 1.61
N THR A 46 10.76 2.73 2.78
CA THR A 46 9.92 3.90 3.02
C THR A 46 10.65 5.15 2.57
N ALA A 47 9.98 6.02 1.82
CA ALA A 47 10.40 7.31 1.27
C ALA A 47 11.55 7.26 0.23
N PRO A 48 11.63 8.24 -0.69
CA PRO A 48 12.71 8.32 -1.65
C PRO A 48 14.06 8.46 -0.94
N ALA A 49 14.98 7.50 -1.16
CA ALA A 49 16.22 7.39 -0.40
C ALA A 49 17.27 8.44 -0.83
N THR A 50 17.27 8.84 -2.10
CA THR A 50 18.26 9.78 -2.64
C THR A 50 17.66 11.18 -2.87
N ARG A 51 18.54 12.18 -3.04
CA ARG A 51 18.09 13.53 -3.41
C ARG A 51 17.46 13.56 -4.80
N GLU A 52 17.99 12.77 -5.71
CA GLU A 52 17.49 12.67 -7.07
C GLU A 52 16.08 12.05 -7.07
N ASP A 53 15.84 10.99 -6.34
CA ASP A 53 14.51 10.38 -6.19
C ASP A 53 13.50 11.35 -5.59
N LYS A 54 13.92 12.14 -4.59
CA LYS A 54 13.10 13.17 -3.97
C LYS A 54 12.72 14.27 -4.97
N ALA A 55 13.68 14.74 -5.76
CA ALA A 55 13.45 15.76 -6.79
C ALA A 55 12.54 15.22 -7.91
N ALA A 56 12.75 13.99 -8.35
CA ALA A 56 11.92 13.34 -9.35
C ALA A 56 10.47 13.20 -8.87
N LEU A 57 10.24 12.75 -7.63
CA LEU A 57 8.90 12.63 -7.05
C LEU A 57 8.19 13.98 -6.96
N VAL A 58 8.89 15.05 -6.58
CA VAL A 58 8.31 16.41 -6.54
C VAL A 58 7.94 16.89 -7.94
N ALA A 59 8.79 16.63 -8.95
CA ALA A 59 8.51 17.00 -10.33
C ALA A 59 7.29 16.23 -10.88
N GLU A 60 7.22 14.93 -10.61
CA GLU A 60 6.10 14.08 -10.98
C GLU A 60 4.78 14.54 -10.31
N ALA A 61 4.81 14.81 -9.00
CA ALA A 61 3.66 15.35 -8.28
C ALA A 61 3.21 16.69 -8.86
N SER A 62 4.14 17.56 -9.22
CA SER A 62 3.81 18.85 -9.86
C SER A 62 3.13 18.66 -11.22
N SER A 63 3.66 17.76 -12.05
CA SER A 63 3.05 17.42 -13.35
C SER A 63 1.65 16.83 -13.18
N ARG A 64 1.50 15.90 -12.23
CA ARG A 64 0.21 15.29 -11.95
C ARG A 64 -0.82 16.28 -11.41
N TRP A 65 -0.39 17.16 -10.53
CA TRP A 65 -1.24 18.25 -10.04
C TRP A 65 -1.80 19.13 -11.17
N GLN A 66 -0.97 19.49 -12.15
CA GLN A 66 -1.43 20.25 -13.33
C GLN A 66 -2.46 19.46 -14.14
N GLN A 67 -2.25 18.17 -14.35
CA GLN A 67 -3.22 17.30 -15.04
C GLN A 67 -4.57 17.22 -14.32
N MET A 68 -4.54 17.04 -12.99
CA MET A 68 -5.76 17.00 -12.17
C MET A 68 -6.53 18.33 -12.22
N ARG A 69 -5.83 19.45 -12.14
CA ARG A 69 -6.44 20.80 -12.26
C ARG A 69 -6.99 21.09 -13.66
N THR A 70 -6.38 20.53 -14.69
CA THR A 70 -6.90 20.65 -16.06
C THR A 70 -8.17 19.83 -16.23
N ALA A 71 -8.23 18.65 -15.60
CA ALA A 71 -9.42 17.80 -15.62
C ALA A 71 -10.58 18.40 -14.81
N ASP A 72 -10.29 19.01 -13.67
CA ASP A 72 -11.27 19.71 -12.82
C ASP A 72 -10.67 20.98 -12.17
N PRO A 73 -10.94 22.17 -12.72
CA PRO A 73 -10.45 23.43 -12.18
C PRO A 73 -10.91 23.72 -10.73
N ALA A 74 -12.00 23.11 -10.26
CA ALA A 74 -12.52 23.32 -8.91
C ALA A 74 -11.57 22.78 -7.83
N LEU A 75 -10.69 21.83 -8.17
CA LEU A 75 -9.67 21.30 -7.26
C LEU A 75 -8.70 22.39 -6.77
N GLY A 76 -8.42 23.40 -7.59
CA GLY A 76 -7.61 24.53 -7.19
C GLY A 76 -8.20 25.28 -5.99
N ALA A 77 -9.49 25.57 -6.04
CA ALA A 77 -10.21 26.23 -4.95
C ALA A 77 -10.33 25.32 -3.71
N LEU A 78 -10.51 24.01 -3.89
CA LEU A 78 -10.54 23.05 -2.80
C LEU A 78 -9.23 23.03 -2.02
N VAL A 79 -8.10 22.89 -2.72
CA VAL A 79 -6.76 22.86 -2.11
C VAL A 79 -6.42 24.22 -1.44
N GLN A 80 -6.82 25.33 -2.02
CA GLN A 80 -6.60 26.66 -1.42
C GLN A 80 -7.37 26.86 -0.11
N ARG A 81 -8.57 26.27 0.02
CA ARG A 81 -9.37 26.32 1.27
C ARG A 81 -8.86 25.36 2.33
N GLY A 82 -8.18 24.29 1.91
CA GLY A 82 -7.60 23.32 2.83
C GLY A 82 -6.39 23.88 3.58
N HIS A 83 -6.10 23.33 4.74
CA HIS A 83 -4.91 23.66 5.51
C HIS A 83 -3.65 23.09 4.87
N GLY A 84 -3.77 21.94 4.18
CA GLY A 84 -2.69 21.26 3.48
C GLY A 84 -3.23 20.18 2.55
N TYR A 85 -2.33 19.54 1.83
CA TYR A 85 -2.67 18.40 0.98
C TYR A 85 -1.49 17.44 0.83
N ALA A 86 -1.79 16.17 0.53
CA ALA A 86 -0.83 15.18 0.10
C ALA A 86 -1.21 14.71 -1.31
N LEU A 87 -0.23 14.60 -2.20
CA LEU A 87 -0.43 14.12 -3.56
C LEU A 87 0.48 12.93 -3.84
N PHE A 88 -0.14 11.80 -4.14
CA PHE A 88 0.49 10.57 -4.60
C PHE A 88 0.33 10.51 -6.12
N PRO A 89 1.38 10.84 -6.89
CA PRO A 89 1.27 10.98 -8.35
C PRO A 89 1.03 9.66 -9.07
N ASP A 90 1.55 8.57 -8.53
CA ASP A 90 1.34 7.22 -9.03
C ASP A 90 1.21 6.23 -7.86
N VAL A 91 0.07 5.55 -7.81
CA VAL A 91 -0.24 4.48 -6.89
C VAL A 91 -0.52 3.23 -7.71
N GLY A 92 0.39 2.27 -7.62
CA GLY A 92 0.18 0.95 -8.23
C GLY A 92 -0.68 0.07 -7.35
N LYS A 93 -1.69 -0.57 -7.92
CA LYS A 93 -2.59 -1.52 -7.24
C LYS A 93 -2.71 -2.80 -8.04
N ALA A 94 -2.60 -3.95 -7.38
CA ALA A 94 -2.81 -5.25 -7.99
C ALA A 94 -3.42 -6.23 -6.98
N GLY A 95 -4.16 -7.24 -7.49
CA GLY A 95 -4.75 -8.26 -6.63
C GLY A 95 -5.34 -9.44 -7.38
N LEU A 96 -5.42 -10.55 -6.66
CA LEU A 96 -6.12 -11.78 -7.01
C LEU A 96 -6.67 -12.40 -5.71
N GLY A 97 -7.93 -12.11 -5.38
CA GLY A 97 -8.54 -12.49 -4.09
C GLY A 97 -8.03 -11.66 -2.91
N VAL A 98 -6.71 -11.53 -2.78
CA VAL A 98 -6.02 -10.60 -1.89
C VAL A 98 -5.27 -9.61 -2.76
N GLY A 99 -5.27 -8.34 -2.38
CA GLY A 99 -4.62 -7.28 -3.14
C GLY A 99 -3.89 -6.28 -2.26
N GLY A 100 -3.08 -5.47 -2.92
CA GLY A 100 -2.39 -4.37 -2.29
C GLY A 100 -2.18 -3.22 -3.23
N ALA A 101 -1.97 -2.03 -2.65
CA ALA A 101 -1.52 -0.87 -3.37
C ALA A 101 -0.38 -0.20 -2.61
N TYR A 102 0.49 0.44 -3.37
CA TYR A 102 1.59 1.22 -2.84
C TYR A 102 1.84 2.45 -3.72
N GLY A 103 2.10 3.57 -3.08
CA GLY A 103 2.47 4.79 -3.76
C GLY A 103 3.27 5.71 -2.85
N ARG A 104 4.10 6.57 -3.45
CA ARG A 104 4.84 7.63 -2.76
C ARG A 104 4.25 8.98 -3.11
N GLY A 105 4.21 9.88 -2.15
CA GLY A 105 3.60 11.18 -2.29
C GLY A 105 4.40 12.32 -1.68
N VAL A 106 3.97 13.52 -1.99
CA VAL A 106 4.54 14.78 -1.51
C VAL A 106 3.49 15.51 -0.67
N VAL A 107 3.89 16.04 0.47
CA VAL A 107 3.00 16.67 1.43
C VAL A 107 3.27 18.18 1.48
N TYR A 108 2.18 18.94 1.40
CA TYR A 108 2.20 20.41 1.43
C TYR A 108 1.34 20.94 2.57
N GLU A 109 1.83 21.95 3.25
CA GLU A 109 1.10 22.73 4.24
C GLU A 109 1.12 24.19 3.82
N ARG A 110 -0.07 24.78 3.63
CA ARG A 110 -0.21 26.19 3.16
C ARG A 110 0.64 26.51 1.93
N GLY A 111 0.70 25.57 0.98
CA GLY A 111 1.44 25.71 -0.26
C GLY A 111 2.95 25.46 -0.15
N GLN A 112 3.49 25.21 1.04
CA GLN A 112 4.89 24.87 1.25
C GLN A 112 5.09 23.36 1.28
N HIS A 113 6.07 22.84 0.58
CA HIS A 113 6.48 21.44 0.64
C HIS A 113 7.13 21.14 2.00
N ILE A 114 6.47 20.31 2.81
CA ILE A 114 6.90 20.00 4.18
C ILE A 114 7.46 18.58 4.35
N GLY A 115 7.21 17.67 3.39
CA GLY A 115 7.70 16.30 3.52
C GLY A 115 7.15 15.36 2.47
N TYR A 116 7.39 14.09 2.70
CA TYR A 116 7.01 12.98 1.84
C TYR A 116 6.10 12.03 2.61
N ALA A 117 5.34 11.22 1.89
CA ALA A 117 4.51 10.19 2.50
C ALA A 117 4.47 8.94 1.64
N ASP A 118 4.31 7.79 2.29
CA ASP A 118 4.00 6.53 1.63
C ASP A 118 2.54 6.17 1.89
N LEU A 119 1.87 5.67 0.86
CA LEU A 119 0.56 5.07 0.90
C LEU A 119 0.72 3.56 0.80
N THR A 120 0.14 2.84 1.72
CA THR A 120 0.03 1.38 1.68
C THR A 120 -1.43 0.99 1.84
N GLN A 121 -1.91 0.08 1.00
CA GLN A 121 -3.28 -0.43 1.08
C GLN A 121 -3.27 -1.95 1.04
N GLY A 122 -4.08 -2.57 1.90
CA GLY A 122 -4.39 -3.99 1.85
C GLY A 122 -5.87 -4.19 1.55
N THR A 123 -6.21 -5.14 0.67
CA THR A 123 -7.58 -5.48 0.30
C THR A 123 -7.79 -6.99 0.28
N VAL A 124 -9.00 -7.42 0.65
CA VAL A 124 -9.44 -8.82 0.58
C VAL A 124 -10.83 -8.84 -0.02
N GLY A 125 -11.06 -9.70 -1.03
CA GLY A 125 -12.36 -9.82 -1.69
C GLY A 125 -12.25 -10.34 -3.10
N VAL A 126 -13.34 -10.24 -3.85
CA VAL A 126 -13.35 -10.60 -5.27
C VAL A 126 -12.65 -9.48 -6.04
N GLN A 127 -11.40 -9.73 -6.42
CA GLN A 127 -10.60 -8.80 -7.19
C GLN A 127 -9.65 -9.54 -8.11
N VAL A 128 -9.45 -9.03 -9.32
CA VAL A 128 -8.49 -9.54 -10.30
C VAL A 128 -8.03 -8.42 -11.21
N GLY A 129 -6.72 -8.30 -11.38
CA GLY A 129 -6.12 -7.33 -12.29
C GLY A 129 -5.13 -6.40 -11.61
N GLY A 130 -4.76 -5.36 -12.34
CA GLY A 130 -3.89 -4.29 -11.86
C GLY A 130 -4.26 -2.96 -12.48
N GLN A 131 -4.12 -1.91 -11.72
CA GLN A 131 -4.38 -0.52 -12.14
C GLN A 131 -3.39 0.42 -11.49
N SER A 132 -3.21 1.59 -12.08
CA SER A 132 -2.56 2.71 -11.44
C SER A 132 -3.46 3.93 -11.43
N PHE A 133 -3.31 4.74 -10.40
CA PHE A 133 -4.08 5.96 -10.18
C PHE A 133 -3.26 6.99 -9.42
N SER A 134 -3.65 8.25 -9.53
CA SER A 134 -3.15 9.30 -8.64
C SER A 134 -4.16 9.53 -7.54
N GLU A 135 -3.67 9.84 -6.34
CA GLU A 135 -4.52 10.14 -5.19
C GLU A 135 -4.14 11.48 -4.57
N LEU A 136 -5.13 12.35 -4.40
CA LEU A 136 -5.00 13.64 -3.73
C LEU A 136 -5.83 13.60 -2.44
N LEU A 137 -5.16 13.81 -1.31
CA LEU A 137 -5.79 14.05 -0.01
C LEU A 137 -5.73 15.55 0.28
N VAL A 138 -6.87 16.15 0.62
CA VAL A 138 -6.95 17.54 1.06
C VAL A 138 -7.36 17.56 2.52
N PHE A 139 -6.57 18.20 3.37
CA PHE A 139 -6.80 18.33 4.80
C PHE A 139 -7.53 19.66 5.07
N GLU A 140 -8.75 19.58 5.59
CA GLU A 140 -9.59 20.74 5.85
C GLU A 140 -8.98 21.69 6.89
N HIS A 141 -8.39 21.12 7.95
CA HIS A 141 -7.82 21.86 9.07
C HIS A 141 -6.54 21.21 9.59
N LYS A 142 -5.77 21.97 10.39
CA LYS A 142 -4.47 21.55 10.93
C LYS A 142 -4.52 20.20 11.64
N ALA A 143 -5.55 19.96 12.45
CA ALA A 143 -5.68 18.72 13.21
C ALA A 143 -5.77 17.48 12.31
N ALA A 144 -6.41 17.58 11.11
CA ALA A 144 -6.45 16.48 10.15
C ALA A 144 -5.05 16.20 9.57
N LEU A 145 -4.31 17.24 9.22
CA LEU A 145 -2.92 17.10 8.74
C LEU A 145 -2.00 16.54 9.84
N ASP A 146 -2.16 16.98 11.09
CA ASP A 146 -1.33 16.48 12.21
C ASP A 146 -1.59 14.99 12.48
N ARG A 147 -2.83 14.52 12.45
CA ARG A 147 -3.16 13.08 12.54
C ARG A 147 -2.56 12.28 11.38
N PHE A 148 -2.60 12.83 10.16
CA PHE A 148 -1.94 12.22 9.00
C PHE A 148 -0.44 12.09 9.24
N LYS A 149 0.24 13.15 9.70
CA LYS A 149 1.68 13.14 10.01
C LYS A 149 2.05 12.18 11.14
N ALA A 150 1.14 11.98 12.10
CA ALA A 150 1.32 11.02 13.18
C ALA A 150 1.10 9.55 12.76
N GLY A 151 0.62 9.30 11.53
CA GLY A 151 0.24 7.96 11.08
C GLY A 151 -1.06 7.44 11.69
N GLU A 152 -1.82 8.33 12.35
CA GLU A 152 -3.10 8.01 13.00
C GLU A 152 -4.29 8.11 12.03
N PHE A 153 -4.00 8.40 10.77
CA PHE A 153 -4.99 8.51 9.72
C PHE A 153 -5.01 7.26 8.86
N GLY A 154 -6.17 6.65 8.75
CA GLY A 154 -6.45 5.55 7.86
C GLY A 154 -7.94 5.51 7.56
N PHE A 155 -8.32 5.00 6.42
CA PHE A 155 -9.73 4.84 6.04
C PHE A 155 -9.97 3.56 5.27
N ALA A 156 -11.24 3.13 5.21
CA ALA A 156 -11.63 2.01 4.38
C ALA A 156 -11.39 2.35 2.91
N ALA A 157 -10.59 1.54 2.23
CA ALA A 157 -10.25 1.76 0.84
C ALA A 157 -11.50 1.86 -0.03
N GLY A 158 -11.61 2.95 -0.80
CA GLY A 158 -12.71 3.18 -1.73
C GLY A 158 -14.02 3.74 -1.12
N ALA A 159 -14.17 3.76 0.21
CA ALA A 159 -15.44 4.16 0.83
C ALA A 159 -15.70 5.69 0.78
N SER A 160 -14.65 6.50 0.66
CA SER A 160 -14.73 7.97 0.73
C SER A 160 -14.04 8.68 -0.44
N ALA A 161 -13.46 7.94 -1.37
CA ALA A 161 -12.77 8.51 -2.52
C ALA A 161 -13.74 8.94 -3.62
N VAL A 162 -13.58 10.17 -4.12
CA VAL A 162 -14.28 10.65 -5.30
C VAL A 162 -13.39 10.46 -6.52
N VAL A 163 -13.90 9.74 -7.52
CA VAL A 163 -13.17 9.50 -8.78
C VAL A 163 -13.29 10.74 -9.68
N LEU A 164 -12.16 11.30 -10.03
CA LEU A 164 -12.06 12.44 -10.93
C LEU A 164 -12.42 12.02 -12.37
N LYS A 165 -13.40 12.70 -12.95
CA LYS A 165 -13.77 12.55 -14.36
C LYS A 165 -13.56 13.87 -15.07
N SER A 166 -12.88 13.86 -16.22
CA SER A 166 -12.66 15.05 -17.02
C SER A 166 -13.97 15.75 -17.41
N GLY A 167 -14.03 17.06 -17.20
CA GLY A 167 -15.19 17.87 -17.54
C GLY A 167 -16.37 17.80 -16.57
N VAL A 168 -16.22 17.10 -15.45
CA VAL A 168 -17.24 17.03 -14.39
C VAL A 168 -16.66 17.62 -13.12
N ALA A 169 -17.28 18.70 -12.61
CA ALA A 169 -16.86 19.30 -11.35
C ALA A 169 -17.00 18.32 -10.18
N THR A 170 -15.92 18.15 -9.45
CA THR A 170 -15.87 17.25 -8.30
C THR A 170 -16.32 17.99 -7.04
N THR A 171 -17.26 17.41 -6.32
CA THR A 171 -17.67 17.91 -5.00
C THR A 171 -17.33 16.87 -3.93
N PRO A 172 -16.09 16.82 -3.49
CA PRO A 172 -15.68 15.87 -2.47
C PRO A 172 -16.23 16.30 -1.10
N ASN A 173 -16.69 15.31 -0.35
CA ASN A 173 -17.06 15.51 1.05
C ASN A 173 -15.83 15.29 1.94
N PHE A 174 -15.67 16.14 2.95
CA PHE A 174 -14.70 15.90 4.01
C PHE A 174 -15.26 14.86 4.99
N ILE A 175 -14.52 13.75 5.15
CA ILE A 175 -14.78 12.74 6.16
C ILE A 175 -13.61 12.80 7.13
N ASP A 176 -13.91 13.04 8.41
CA ASP A 176 -12.90 13.27 9.45
C ASP A 176 -11.90 14.38 9.11
N GLY A 177 -12.35 15.39 8.34
CA GLY A 177 -11.56 16.53 7.92
C GLY A 177 -10.61 16.23 6.74
N VAL A 178 -10.82 15.13 6.01
CA VAL A 178 -10.03 14.77 4.83
C VAL A 178 -10.95 14.50 3.63
N ALA A 179 -10.66 15.13 2.51
CA ALA A 179 -11.28 14.82 1.22
C ALA A 179 -10.28 14.02 0.37
N VAL A 180 -10.75 12.93 -0.25
CA VAL A 180 -9.94 12.03 -1.07
C VAL A 180 -10.43 12.08 -2.51
N ILE A 181 -9.53 12.39 -3.43
CA ILE A 181 -9.81 12.46 -4.86
C ILE A 181 -8.85 11.50 -5.58
N VAL A 182 -9.40 10.63 -6.41
CA VAL A 182 -8.65 9.63 -7.18
C VAL A 182 -8.79 9.92 -8.68
N GLN A 183 -7.66 9.98 -9.38
CA GLN A 183 -7.62 10.07 -10.84
C GLN A 183 -7.02 8.78 -11.41
N PRO A 184 -7.80 7.96 -12.14
CA PRO A 184 -7.27 6.81 -12.84
C PRO A 184 -6.19 7.19 -13.87
N ILE A 185 -5.10 6.41 -13.92
CA ILE A 185 -4.03 6.57 -14.91
C ILE A 185 -4.14 5.49 -15.98
N GLY A 186 -4.28 4.23 -15.56
CA GLY A 186 -4.35 3.10 -16.48
C GLY A 186 -4.53 1.76 -15.78
N GLY A 187 -4.58 0.71 -16.61
CA GLY A 187 -4.82 -0.66 -16.16
C GLY A 187 -6.29 -1.05 -16.16
N VAL A 188 -6.54 -2.32 -15.89
CA VAL A 188 -7.89 -2.88 -15.75
C VAL A 188 -7.93 -3.71 -14.48
N MET A 189 -8.91 -3.43 -13.63
CA MET A 189 -9.16 -4.18 -12.42
C MET A 189 -10.67 -4.34 -12.21
N VAL A 190 -11.09 -5.56 -11.93
CA VAL A 190 -12.43 -5.85 -11.41
C VAL A 190 -12.29 -6.04 -9.92
N GLU A 191 -13.04 -5.27 -9.14
CA GLU A 191 -12.91 -5.26 -7.70
C GLU A 191 -14.26 -5.16 -6.99
N ALA A 192 -14.48 -6.11 -6.08
CA ALA A 192 -15.49 -6.08 -5.03
C ALA A 192 -14.78 -6.55 -3.74
N ALA A 193 -13.99 -5.68 -3.17
CA ALA A 193 -13.12 -5.97 -2.04
C ALA A 193 -13.28 -4.93 -0.92
N ILE A 194 -12.99 -5.36 0.30
CA ILE A 194 -12.88 -4.49 1.47
C ILE A 194 -11.41 -4.38 1.86
N GLY A 195 -11.01 -3.24 2.37
CA GLY A 195 -9.62 -3.03 2.79
C GLY A 195 -9.42 -1.70 3.49
N GLY A 196 -8.18 -1.43 3.84
CA GLY A 196 -7.79 -0.19 4.49
C GLY A 196 -6.54 0.41 3.86
N GLN A 197 -6.48 1.73 3.88
CA GLN A 197 -5.27 2.49 3.55
C GLN A 197 -4.61 2.98 4.82
N GLN A 198 -3.29 2.97 4.81
CA GLN A 198 -2.44 3.56 5.84
C GLN A 198 -1.39 4.45 5.20
N PHE A 199 -1.00 5.47 5.94
CA PHE A 199 -0.02 6.44 5.50
C PHE A 199 1.11 6.56 6.51
N THR A 200 2.33 6.71 6.00
CA THR A 200 3.50 7.08 6.81
C THR A 200 4.05 8.40 6.30
N TYR A 201 4.43 9.28 7.21
CA TYR A 201 4.96 10.62 6.89
C TYR A 201 6.43 10.72 7.26
N GLN A 202 7.21 11.36 6.38
CA GLN A 202 8.60 11.74 6.64
C GLN A 202 8.77 13.23 6.36
N ALA A 203 9.24 13.98 7.34
CA ALA A 203 9.58 15.39 7.16
C ALA A 203 10.73 15.57 6.13
N LYS A 204 10.72 16.71 5.45
CA LYS A 204 11.72 17.10 4.46
C LYS A 204 13.11 17.24 5.08
#